data_af001e0f39991c0254ef02318e2ce7d2
#
_entry.id   af001e0f39991c0254ef02318e2ce7d2
#
_cell.length_a   1.000
_cell.length_b   1.000
_cell.length_c   1.000
_cell.angle_alpha   90.00
_cell.angle_beta   90.00
_cell.angle_gamma   90.00
#
_symmetry.space_group_name_H-M   'P 1'
#
loop_
_entity.id
_entity.type
_entity.pdbx_description
1 polymer ?
#
loop_
_entity_poly.entity_id
_entity_poly.type
_entity_poly.pdbx_seq_one_letter_code
_entity_poly.pdbx_strand_id
1 'polypeptide(L)'
;MRGQVLSVMSQEAILEKVRSIVSEQLSVDSGEVKPESNFQNDLGADSLDTVELVMALEEAFDIEIPDEAAEGIATVGDAVKYIEDKQS
;
A
#
# COMPACT_ATOMS: atom_id res chain seq x y z
N MET A 1 -4.80 -24.45 -13.27
CA MET A 1 -4.61 -24.37 -12.63
C MET A 1 -4.23 -23.82 -12.21
N ARG A 2 -4.47 -23.69 -11.90
CA ARG A 2 -4.18 -23.15 -11.25
C ARG A 2 -3.46 -22.92 -10.54
N GLY A 3 -3.24 -22.86 -10.37
CA GLY A 3 -2.64 -22.65 -9.54
C GLY A 3 -2.03 -21.93 -9.30
N GLN A 4 -1.84 -21.75 -9.23
CA GLN A 4 -1.32 -21.14 -8.83
C GLN A 4 -1.04 -20.31 -8.39
N VAL A 5 -1.37 -20.23 -8.26
CA VAL A 5 -1.21 -19.56 -7.74
C VAL A 5 -0.83 -18.86 -7.33
N LEU A 6 -0.89 -18.69 -7.39
CA LEU A 6 -0.50 -18.25 -6.63
C LEU A 6 -0.33 -17.22 -5.76
N SER A 7 -0.23 -17.09 -5.26
CA SER A 7 -0.14 -16.38 -4.00
C SER A 7 0.69 -15.09 -4.12
N VAL A 8 1.60 -15.02 -5.00
CA VAL A 8 2.42 -13.85 -5.27
C VAL A 8 1.78 -12.99 -6.35
N MET A 9 1.50 -11.73 -6.01
CA MET A 9 0.93 -10.81 -6.97
C MET A 9 2.03 -10.11 -7.74
N SER A 10 1.75 -9.75 -8.99
CA SER A 10 2.69 -8.95 -9.75
C SER A 10 2.77 -7.55 -9.13
N GLN A 11 3.85 -6.83 -9.42
CA GLN A 11 4.02 -5.49 -8.91
C GLN A 11 2.87 -4.57 -9.34
N GLU A 12 2.43 -4.75 -10.58
CA GLU A 12 1.29 -3.98 -11.11
C GLU A 12 0.01 -4.25 -10.33
N ALA A 13 -0.24 -5.52 -10.04
CA ALA A 13 -1.45 -5.89 -9.30
C ALA A 13 -1.41 -5.34 -7.89
N ILE A 14 -0.23 -5.38 -7.26
CA ILE A 14 -0.06 -4.82 -5.92
C ILE A 14 -0.31 -3.32 -5.96
N LEU A 15 0.27 -2.64 -6.95
CA LEU A 15 0.10 -1.20 -7.09
C LEU A 15 -1.37 -0.81 -7.26
N GLU A 16 -2.10 -1.54 -8.08
CA GLU A 16 -3.52 -1.25 -8.30
C GLU A 16 -4.32 -1.42 -7.03
N LYS A 17 -4.02 -2.47 -6.28
CA LYS A 17 -4.74 -2.71 -5.02
C LYS A 17 -4.38 -1.64 -3.99
N VAL A 18 -3.11 -1.29 -3.89
CA VAL A 18 -2.67 -0.22 -2.99
C VAL A 18 -3.34 1.09 -3.37
N ARG A 19 -3.38 1.39 -4.65
CA ARG A 19 -4.00 2.61 -5.15
C ARG A 19 -5.46 2.70 -4.72
N SER A 20 -6.18 1.60 -4.87
CA SER A 20 -7.58 1.55 -4.50
C SER A 20 -7.78 1.79 -3.00
N ILE A 21 -6.95 1.12 -2.19
CA ILE A 21 -7.02 1.25 -0.74
C ILE A 21 -6.68 2.67 -0.30
N VAL A 22 -5.62 3.24 -0.86
CA VAL A 22 -5.21 4.61 -0.52
C VAL A 22 -6.30 5.60 -0.91
N SER A 23 -6.87 5.41 -2.08
CA SER A 23 -7.93 6.28 -2.56
C SER A 23 -9.11 6.30 -1.58
N GLU A 24 -9.49 5.13 -1.08
CA GLU A 24 -10.59 5.04 -0.14
C GLU A 24 -10.24 5.61 1.23
N GLN A 25 -9.06 5.29 1.72
CA GLN A 25 -8.66 5.71 3.07
C GLN A 25 -8.43 7.21 3.17
N LEU A 26 -7.87 7.79 2.12
CA LEU A 26 -7.54 9.22 2.13
C LEU A 26 -8.54 10.06 1.38
N SER A 27 -9.56 9.45 0.80
CA SER A 27 -10.59 10.16 0.03
C SER A 27 -10.01 10.99 -1.10
N VAL A 28 -9.07 10.39 -1.83
CA VAL A 28 -8.47 11.03 -3.00
C VAL A 28 -8.76 10.21 -4.23
N ASP A 29 -8.66 10.84 -5.40
CA ASP A 29 -8.87 10.13 -6.66
C ASP A 29 -7.75 9.11 -6.88
N SER A 30 -8.12 7.93 -7.37
CA SER A 30 -7.12 6.91 -7.66
C SER A 30 -6.10 7.40 -8.69
N GLY A 31 -6.51 8.31 -9.57
CA GLY A 31 -5.59 8.88 -10.55
C GLY A 31 -4.50 9.74 -9.94
N GLU A 32 -4.70 10.20 -8.71
CA GLU A 32 -3.70 10.99 -8.00
C GLU A 32 -2.72 10.11 -7.22
N VAL A 33 -3.04 8.83 -7.08
CA VAL A 33 -2.21 7.90 -6.32
C VAL A 33 -1.19 7.27 -7.25
N LYS A 34 0.01 7.80 -7.24
CA LYS A 34 1.10 7.34 -8.11
C LYS A 34 2.22 6.76 -7.28
N PRO A 35 3.09 5.94 -7.88
CA PRO A 35 4.20 5.35 -7.10
C PRO A 35 5.06 6.38 -6.39
N GLU A 36 5.24 7.55 -7.00
CA GLU A 36 6.05 8.61 -6.41
C GLU A 36 5.28 9.49 -5.43
N SER A 37 3.97 9.30 -5.31
CA SER A 37 3.15 10.13 -4.41
C SER A 37 3.54 9.89 -2.96
N ASN A 38 3.78 10.97 -2.23
CA ASN A 38 4.06 10.92 -0.81
C ASN A 38 2.74 10.99 -0.03
N PHE A 39 2.55 10.08 0.91
CA PHE A 39 1.28 10.02 1.62
C PHE A 39 0.95 11.31 2.37
N GLN A 40 1.95 11.94 2.97
CA GLN A 40 1.72 13.15 3.74
C GLN A 40 1.77 14.40 2.88
N ASN A 41 2.77 14.51 2.02
CA ASN A 41 2.97 15.73 1.24
C ASN A 41 2.07 15.84 0.03
N ASP A 42 1.87 14.74 -0.67
CA ASP A 42 1.10 14.75 -1.92
C ASP A 42 -0.37 14.38 -1.71
N LEU A 43 -0.63 13.48 -0.77
CA LEU A 43 -1.98 12.97 -0.55
C LEU A 43 -2.63 13.50 0.73
N GLY A 44 -1.89 14.27 1.52
CA GLY A 44 -2.43 14.95 2.67
C GLY A 44 -2.75 14.07 3.86
N ALA A 45 -2.12 12.91 3.96
CA ALA A 45 -2.36 12.02 5.10
C ALA A 45 -1.69 12.55 6.36
N ASP A 46 -2.43 12.55 7.47
CA ASP A 46 -1.82 12.88 8.76
C ASP A 46 -1.43 11.59 9.47
N SER A 47 -0.99 11.70 10.72
CA SER A 47 -0.51 10.53 11.46
C SER A 47 -1.59 9.46 11.62
N LEU A 48 -2.81 9.88 11.90
CA LEU A 48 -3.91 8.95 12.07
C LEU A 48 -4.27 8.27 10.76
N ASP A 49 -4.30 9.05 9.68
CA ASP A 49 -4.59 8.50 8.37
C ASP A 49 -3.56 7.44 7.99
N THR A 50 -2.29 7.71 8.30
CA THR A 50 -1.21 6.79 7.99
C THR A 50 -1.38 5.47 8.74
N VAL A 51 -1.74 5.55 10.03
CA VAL A 51 -1.95 4.35 10.83
C VAL A 51 -3.11 3.52 10.27
N GLU A 52 -4.19 4.18 9.93
CA GLU A 52 -5.35 3.48 9.39
C GLU A 52 -5.04 2.86 8.03
N LEU A 53 -4.26 3.57 7.23
CA LEU A 53 -3.86 3.06 5.92
C LEU A 53 -3.01 1.80 6.06
N VAL A 54 -2.05 1.83 6.99
CA VAL A 54 -1.19 0.67 7.23
C VAL A 54 -2.03 -0.53 7.64
N MET A 55 -3.00 -0.31 8.53
CA MET A 55 -3.87 -1.39 8.97
C MET A 55 -4.69 -1.96 7.82
N ALA A 56 -5.18 -1.08 6.95
CA ALA A 56 -5.96 -1.52 5.79
C ALA A 56 -5.10 -2.37 4.85
N LEU A 57 -3.85 -1.97 4.66
CA LEU A 57 -2.93 -2.72 3.81
C LEU A 57 -2.61 -4.08 4.41
N GLU A 58 -2.43 -4.13 5.72
CA GLU A 58 -2.17 -5.40 6.40
C GLU A 58 -3.30 -6.39 6.17
N GLU A 59 -4.53 -5.91 6.30
CA GLU A 59 -5.69 -6.77 6.12
C GLU A 59 -5.88 -7.19 4.67
N ALA A 60 -5.67 -6.25 3.76
CA ALA A 60 -5.91 -6.51 2.34
C ALA A 60 -4.92 -7.51 1.76
N PHE A 61 -3.69 -7.49 2.23
CA PHE A 61 -2.63 -8.36 1.71
C PHE A 61 -2.27 -9.49 2.66
N ASP A 62 -2.92 -9.55 3.81
CA ASP A 62 -2.66 -10.59 4.83
C ASP A 62 -1.17 -10.63 5.18
N ILE A 63 -0.61 -9.48 5.48
CA ILE A 63 0.79 -9.34 5.89
C ILE A 63 0.85 -8.52 7.16
N GLU A 64 2.02 -8.49 7.77
CA GLU A 64 2.25 -7.70 8.97
C GLU A 64 3.21 -6.58 8.64
N ILE A 65 2.85 -5.35 9.01
CA ILE A 65 3.69 -4.18 8.81
C ILE A 65 3.99 -3.58 10.18
N PRO A 66 5.12 -3.94 10.79
CA PRO A 66 5.47 -3.37 12.10
C PRO A 66 5.69 -1.87 12.02
N ASP A 67 5.56 -1.20 13.16
CA ASP A 67 5.70 0.26 13.22
C ASP A 67 7.01 0.74 12.59
N GLU A 68 8.09 0.01 12.82
CA GLU A 68 9.38 0.38 12.26
C GLU A 68 9.33 0.42 10.74
N ALA A 69 8.71 -0.58 10.14
CA ALA A 69 8.59 -0.64 8.68
C ALA A 69 7.66 0.46 8.19
N ALA A 70 6.58 0.70 8.91
CA ALA A 70 5.63 1.73 8.52
C ALA A 70 6.28 3.11 8.50
N GLU A 71 7.19 3.36 9.41
CA GLU A 71 7.90 4.64 9.44
C GLU A 71 8.76 4.86 8.21
N GLY A 72 9.23 3.78 7.61
CA GLY A 72 10.03 3.87 6.40
C GLY A 72 9.21 3.95 5.12
N ILE A 73 7.91 3.78 5.23
CA ILE A 73 7.03 3.84 4.06
C ILE A 73 6.52 5.27 3.92
N ALA A 74 7.14 6.04 3.04
CA ALA A 74 6.79 7.44 2.83
C ALA A 74 5.95 7.64 1.56
N THR A 75 6.18 6.80 0.55
CA THR A 75 5.50 6.94 -0.73
C THR A 75 4.69 5.68 -1.06
N VAL A 76 3.82 5.81 -2.04
CA VAL A 76 3.04 4.67 -2.52
C VAL A 76 3.97 3.57 -3.01
N GLY A 77 5.03 3.94 -3.73
CA GLY A 77 6.00 2.97 -4.22
C GLY A 77 6.70 2.21 -3.11
N ASP A 78 7.00 2.91 -2.00
CA ASP A 78 7.61 2.26 -0.84
C ASP A 78 6.69 1.18 -0.30
N ALA A 79 5.39 1.48 -0.24
CA ALA A 79 4.41 0.51 0.25
C ALA A 79 4.32 -0.69 -0.68
N VAL A 80 4.28 -0.43 -1.97
CA VAL A 80 4.21 -1.51 -2.96
C VAL A 80 5.42 -2.43 -2.85
N LYS A 81 6.60 -1.83 -2.73
CA LYS A 81 7.82 -2.60 -2.63
C LYS A 81 7.86 -3.45 -1.37
N TYR A 82 7.42 -2.87 -0.26
CA TYR A 82 7.39 -3.59 1.00
C TYR A 82 6.46 -4.81 0.90
N ILE A 83 5.29 -4.60 0.33
CA ILE A 83 4.31 -5.67 0.18
C ILE A 83 4.85 -6.75 -0.75
N GLU A 84 5.46 -6.35 -1.83
CA GLU A 84 6.05 -7.29 -2.79
C GLU A 84 7.10 -8.16 -2.10
N ASP A 85 7.94 -7.54 -1.30
CA ASP A 85 8.97 -8.27 -0.56
C ASP A 85 8.36 -9.27 0.41
N LYS A 86 7.27 -8.88 1.07
CA LYS A 86 6.64 -9.75 2.05
C LYS A 86 5.93 -10.94 1.41
N GLN A 87 5.50 -10.79 0.18
CA GLN A 87 4.82 -11.87 -0.53
C GLN A 87 5.79 -12.80 -1.27
N SER A 88 7.02 -12.41 -1.40
CA SER A 88 8.03 -13.21 -2.12
C SER A 88 8.42 -14.46 -1.36
#